data_0d169d28cab833f2f1bd250f902f646b
#
_entry.id   0d169d28cab833f2f1bd250f902f646b
#
_cell.length_a   1.000
_cell.length_b   1.000
_cell.length_c   1.000
_cell.angle_alpha   90.00
_cell.angle_beta   90.00
_cell.angle_gamma   90.00
#
_symmetry.space_group_name_H-M   'P 1'
#
loop_
_entity.id
_entity.type
_entity.pdbx_description
1 polymer ?
#
loop_
_entity_poly.entity_id
_entity_poly.type
_entity_poly.pdbx_seq_one_letter_code
_entity_poly.pdbx_strand_id
1 'polypeptide(L)' 'MPFTLLNLSAEGFMGQAPRHVPLGALVVLELPGLPPLGGKVRWSVGHKAGGRFSQPLTAEQLAVALGEEPEAVAASAA' A
#
# COMPACT_ATOMS: atom_id res chain seq x y z
N MET A 1 11.41 -0.91 -4.36
CA MET A 1 11.33 -2.17 -3.60
C MET A 1 9.94 -2.75 -3.77
N PRO A 2 9.83 -4.00 -4.17
CA PRO A 2 8.53 -4.62 -4.33
C PRO A 2 7.82 -4.78 -2.99
N PHE A 3 6.52 -4.63 -3.01
CA PHE A 3 5.70 -4.69 -1.81
C PHE A 3 4.41 -5.40 -2.17
N THR A 4 4.16 -6.52 -1.52
CA THR A 4 2.97 -7.32 -1.79
C THR A 4 1.84 -6.87 -0.87
N LEU A 5 0.80 -6.32 -1.45
CA LEU A 5 -0.34 -5.84 -0.68
C LEU A 5 -1.13 -7.03 -0.15
N LEU A 6 -1.39 -7.03 1.15
CA LEU A 6 -2.16 -8.08 1.80
C LEU A 6 -3.54 -7.59 2.21
N ASN A 7 -3.68 -6.31 2.49
CA ASN A 7 -4.95 -5.75 2.90
C ASN A 7 -5.00 -4.29 2.51
N LEU A 8 -6.19 -3.80 2.23
CA LEU A 8 -6.39 -2.43 1.76
C LEU A 8 -7.67 -1.89 2.34
N SER A 9 -7.61 -0.67 2.82
CA SER A 9 -8.80 0.08 3.25
C SER A 9 -8.69 1.49 2.69
N ALA A 10 -9.76 2.26 2.88
CA ALA A 10 -9.76 3.63 2.38
C ALA A 10 -8.65 4.48 3.00
N GLU A 11 -8.27 4.17 4.21
CA GLU A 11 -7.32 5.00 4.94
C GLU A 11 -5.90 4.45 4.93
N GLY A 12 -5.72 3.16 4.68
CA GLY A 12 -4.41 2.59 4.80
C GLY A 12 -4.23 1.26 4.10
N PHE A 13 -3.09 0.66 4.34
CA PHE A 13 -2.67 -0.53 3.64
C PHE A 13 -1.83 -1.40 4.57
N MET A 14 -1.74 -2.68 4.22
CA MET A 14 -0.86 -3.62 4.88
C MET A 14 -0.28 -4.55 3.84
N GLY A 15 1.00 -4.85 3.97
CA GLY A 15 1.63 -5.75 3.03
C GLY A 15 2.94 -6.28 3.56
N GLN A 16 3.68 -6.94 2.68
CA GLN A 16 5.00 -7.45 3.04
C GLN A 16 6.00 -7.17 1.94
N ALA A 17 7.25 -7.06 2.35
CA ALA A 17 8.34 -6.73 1.47
C ALA A 17 9.44 -7.78 1.64
N PRO A 18 10.39 -7.85 0.68
CA PRO A 18 11.49 -8.82 0.78
C PRO A 18 12.45 -8.50 1.92
N ARG A 19 12.37 -7.31 2.46
CA ARG A 19 13.21 -6.91 3.60
C ARG A 19 12.39 -6.04 4.54
N HIS A 20 12.93 -5.80 5.72
CA HIS A 20 12.28 -4.96 6.72
C HIS A 20 12.07 -3.55 6.19
N VAL A 21 10.87 -3.03 6.38
CA VAL A 21 10.53 -1.66 5.99
C VAL A 21 10.58 -0.79 7.23
N PRO A 22 11.39 0.27 7.23
CA PRO A 22 11.52 1.10 8.43
C PRO A 22 10.22 1.82 8.78
N LEU A 23 9.98 1.97 10.06
CA LEU A 23 8.89 2.79 10.55
C LEU A 23 9.08 4.22 10.07
N GLY A 24 8.01 4.81 9.57
CA GLY A 24 8.07 6.17 9.06
C GLY A 24 8.48 6.28 7.59
N ALA A 25 8.81 5.17 6.97
CA ALA A 25 9.19 5.18 5.55
C ALA A 25 8.04 5.65 4.69
N LEU A 26 8.38 6.40 3.64
CA LEU A 26 7.39 6.82 2.65
C LEU A 26 7.34 5.77 1.56
N VAL A 27 6.14 5.38 1.18
CA VAL A 27 5.93 4.37 0.15
C VAL A 27 5.00 4.93 -0.91
N VAL A 28 5.13 4.40 -2.12
CA VAL A 28 4.23 4.72 -3.21
C VAL A 28 3.64 3.41 -3.70
N LEU A 29 2.33 3.30 -3.64
CA LEU A 29 1.64 2.12 -4.12
C LEU A 29 1.11 2.38 -5.52
N GLU A 30 1.36 1.45 -6.41
CA GLU A 30 0.88 1.53 -7.79
C GLU A 30 -0.15 0.43 -7.97
N LEU A 31 -1.41 0.84 -8.03
CA LEU A 31 -2.53 -0.09 -8.17
C LEU A 31 -3.17 0.11 -9.55
N PRO A 32 -3.65 -0.97 -10.18
CA PRO A 32 -4.30 -0.85 -11.49
C PRO A 32 -5.50 0.08 -11.42
N GLY A 33 -5.60 0.97 -12.41
CA GLY A 33 -6.74 1.86 -12.50
C GLY A 33 -6.69 3.08 -11.62
N LEU A 34 -5.61 3.25 -10.85
CA LEU A 34 -5.47 4.39 -9.95
C LEU A 34 -4.14 5.10 -10.16
N PRO A 35 -4.09 6.39 -9.87
CA PRO A 35 -2.81 7.08 -9.84
C PRO A 35 -1.95 6.55 -8.69
N PRO A 36 -0.64 6.81 -8.70
CA PRO A 36 0.21 6.39 -7.59
C PRO A 36 -0.28 6.96 -6.27
N LEU A 37 -0.28 6.12 -5.24
CA LEU A 37 -0.79 6.48 -3.93
C LEU A 37 0.36 6.54 -2.94
N GLY A 38 0.57 7.71 -2.37
CA GLY A 38 1.60 7.89 -1.36
C GLY A 38 1.09 7.50 0.01
N GLY A 39 1.99 6.93 0.81
CA GLY A 39 1.65 6.56 2.17
C GLY A 39 2.86 6.56 3.06
N LYS A 40 2.62 6.40 4.36
CA LYS A 40 3.67 6.39 5.36
C LYS A 40 3.51 5.17 6.25
N VAL A 41 4.60 4.47 6.46
CA VAL A 41 4.60 3.26 7.30
C VAL A 41 4.41 3.65 8.75
N ARG A 42 3.39 3.09 9.38
CA ARG A 42 3.02 3.37 10.76
C ARG A 42 3.35 2.23 11.70
N TRP A 43 3.55 1.03 11.16
CA TRP A 43 4.01 -0.11 11.95
C TRP A 43 4.80 -1.04 11.06
N SER A 44 5.72 -1.78 11.67
CA SER A 44 6.58 -2.67 10.92
C SER A 44 7.01 -3.81 11.84
N VAL A 45 6.79 -5.05 11.41
CA VAL A 45 7.16 -6.24 12.15
C VAL A 45 7.72 -7.25 11.17
N GLY A 46 9.01 -7.55 11.31
CA GLY A 46 9.65 -8.46 10.38
C GLY A 46 9.60 -7.93 8.97
N HIS A 47 9.02 -8.70 8.05
CA HIS A 47 8.86 -8.30 6.67
C HIS A 47 7.49 -7.70 6.38
N LYS A 48 6.65 -7.57 7.39
CA LYS A 48 5.31 -7.00 7.21
C LYS A 48 5.30 -5.57 7.70
N ALA A 49 4.52 -4.75 7.00
CA ALA A 49 4.40 -3.35 7.35
C ALA A 49 3.03 -2.85 6.95
N GLY A 50 2.57 -1.85 7.65
CA GLY A 50 1.33 -1.20 7.31
C GLY A 50 1.42 0.28 7.56
N GLY A 51 0.52 1.02 6.95
CA GLY A 51 0.57 2.45 7.08
C GLY A 51 -0.71 3.11 6.61
N ARG A 52 -0.65 4.43 6.55
CA ARG A 52 -1.77 5.24 6.13
C ARG A 52 -1.41 5.99 4.85
N PHE A 53 -2.41 6.14 4.02
CA PHE A 53 -2.26 6.97 2.82
C PHE A 53 -2.15 8.43 3.19
N SER A 54 -1.38 9.18 2.41
CA SER A 54 -1.29 10.64 2.58
C SER A 54 -2.65 11.28 2.39
N GLN A 55 -3.45 10.72 1.47
CA GLN A 55 -4.83 11.12 1.26
C GLN A 55 -5.68 9.87 1.23
N PRO A 56 -6.72 9.78 2.07
CA PRO A 56 -7.59 8.60 2.04
C PRO A 56 -8.19 8.39 0.66
N LEU A 57 -8.42 7.13 0.33
CA LEU A 57 -9.07 6.79 -0.91
C LEU A 57 -10.55 7.16 -0.83
N THR A 58 -11.09 7.64 -1.94
CA THR A 58 -12.54 7.80 -2.03
C THR A 58 -13.17 6.42 -2.12
N ALA A 59 -14.47 6.34 -1.86
CA ALA A 59 -15.20 5.07 -2.01
C ALA A 59 -15.06 4.53 -3.42
N GLU A 60 -15.06 5.43 -4.40
CA GLU A 60 -14.92 5.06 -5.80
C GLU A 60 -13.53 4.48 -6.09
N GLN A 61 -12.49 5.12 -5.56
CA GLN A 61 -11.13 4.63 -5.74
C GLN A 61 -10.93 3.28 -5.05
N LEU A 62 -11.49 3.11 -3.88
CA LEU A 62 -11.39 1.85 -3.16
C LEU A 62 -12.09 0.74 -3.93
N ALA A 63 -13.25 1.04 -4.49
CA ALA A 63 -13.99 0.07 -5.30
C ALA A 63 -13.18 -0.35 -6.52
N VAL A 64 -12.53 0.59 -7.18
CA VAL A 64 -11.67 0.28 -8.31
C VAL A 64 -10.52 -0.63 -7.89
N ALA A 65 -9.87 -0.30 -6.79
CA ALA A 65 -8.74 -1.07 -6.31
C ALA A 65 -9.12 -2.50 -5.93
N LEU A 66 -10.26 -2.66 -5.26
CA LEU A 66 -10.72 -3.98 -4.81
C LEU A 66 -11.36 -4.77 -5.92
N GLY A 67 -11.88 -4.09 -6.94
CA GLY A 67 -12.51 -4.76 -8.07
C GLY A 67 -11.52 -5.23 -9.13
N GLU A 68 -10.27 -4.80 -9.04
CA GLU A 68 -9.25 -5.22 -9.97
C GLU A 68 -8.61 -6.52 -9.51
N GLU A 69 -7.55 -6.94 -10.18
CA GLU A 69 -6.85 -8.16 -9.82
C GLU A 69 -6.21 -8.00 -8.45
N PRO A 70 -6.66 -8.74 -7.45
CA PRO A 70 -6.14 -8.52 -6.09
C PRO A 70 -4.66 -8.85 -5.94
N GLU A 71 -4.13 -9.71 -6.77
CA GLU A 71 -2.70 -10.04 -6.71
C GLU A 71 -1.86 -9.16 -7.61
N ALA A 72 -2.48 -8.34 -8.43
CA ALA A 72 -1.75 -7.51 -9.38
C ALA A 72 -1.36 -6.20 -8.73
N VAL A 73 -0.56 -6.28 -7.72
CA VAL A 73 -0.15 -5.11 -6.97
C VAL A 73 1.33 -4.94 -7.09
N ALA A 74 1.72 -3.75 -7.50
CA ALA A 74 3.11 -3.37 -7.49
C ALA A 74 3.26 -2.18 -6.58
N ALA A 75 4.26 -2.21 -5.75
CA ALA A 75 4.50 -1.13 -4.83
C ALA A 75 5.99 -0.87 -4.75
N SER A 76 6.33 0.39 -4.55
CA SER A 76 7.70 0.81 -4.37
C SER A 76 7.81 1.58 -3.08
N ALA A 77 8.80 1.23 -2.28
CA ALA A 77 9.14 2.01 -1.11
C ALA A 77 10.18 3.03 -1.51
N ALA A 78 9.95 4.24 -1.17
CA ALA A 78 10.88 5.31 -1.48
C ALA A 78 11.81 5.59 -0.31
#